data_b2f9ecf40198351c49db78427a4d7bd6
#
_entry.id   b2f9ecf40198351c49db78427a4d7bd6
#
_cell.length_a   1.000
_cell.length_b   1.000
_cell.length_c   1.000
_cell.angle_alpha   90.00
_cell.angle_beta   90.00
_cell.angle_gamma   90.00
#
_symmetry.space_group_name_H-M   'P 1'
#
loop_
_entity.id
_entity.type
_entity.pdbx_description
1 polymer ?
#
loop_
_entity_poly.entity_id
_entity_poly.type
_entity_poly.pdbx_seq_one_letter_code
_entity_poly.pdbx_strand_id
1 'polypeptide(L)'
;MHQTVRKPIDSTRRWWVLAIVVAAQFMFGVDAFIVNVAIPTIAVDLHATPAQIESVIAIYLIAYATLVVTGGRLGDIHGTKTVFLAGVLGFTATSLWCGLAQSGVELIVARLAQGATAALMVPQVLATLHLLFTDETRNRAFAVYGIVLGLAGAAGFLLGGLLVTLDLAGTGWRSVFFVNVPCGFVIAAAAWRIMPSVPRRPGTRLDVKGSMVLFAGLLCVIGPLLFGHDVGWAPWLWPVMMIGGVILAAFLKLEHAVARAGGMPLIDLTLLADAAFLRGLGAAFFFFLANLSFYLVMTLFMQRGLKIPPLAAGMVCIPLAIAFVVASRHSSARARHRGTKVLIKGCALQIAGLGALALLVLYVDTPSPLALALTMSIFGYGQGLVMAPLSGAVLSTVKPAAAGSASGMYGTTAQIGNAAGVAAIGAVFFAIESLQSARAGFLVSLALFVTLIMICTAFLTWMRRASASS
;
A
#
# COMPACT_ATOMS: atom_id res chain seq x y z
N MET A 1 40.18 13.45 -12.19
CA MET A 1 38.71 13.14 -12.18
C MET A 1 38.31 12.68 -13.57
N HIS A 2 38.35 11.35 -13.83
CA HIS A 2 37.91 10.76 -15.10
C HIS A 2 36.37 10.64 -15.06
N GLN A 3 35.70 11.55 -15.76
CA GLN A 3 34.33 11.33 -16.18
C GLN A 3 34.33 10.15 -17.18
N THR A 4 34.03 8.96 -16.71
CA THR A 4 33.71 7.85 -17.59
C THR A 4 32.47 8.24 -18.39
N VAL A 5 32.68 8.61 -19.65
CA VAL A 5 31.64 8.87 -20.65
C VAL A 5 30.74 7.63 -20.70
N ARG A 6 29.56 7.71 -20.09
CA ARG A 6 28.54 6.66 -20.19
C ARG A 6 28.16 6.50 -21.66
N LYS A 7 28.41 5.33 -22.27
CA LYS A 7 27.78 4.98 -23.54
C LYS A 7 26.27 5.17 -23.36
N PRO A 8 25.62 6.01 -24.19
CA PRO A 8 24.18 6.18 -24.11
C PRO A 8 23.50 4.82 -24.25
N ILE A 9 22.66 4.48 -23.29
CA ILE A 9 21.86 3.25 -23.36
C ILE A 9 20.92 3.43 -24.55
N ASP A 10 20.93 2.44 -25.45
CA ASP A 10 20.05 2.41 -26.63
C ASP A 10 18.61 2.73 -26.22
N SER A 11 17.96 3.57 -27.03
CA SER A 11 16.58 4.02 -26.78
C SER A 11 15.61 2.83 -26.59
N THR A 12 15.77 1.79 -27.38
CA THR A 12 14.96 0.57 -27.32
C THR A 12 15.20 -0.19 -26.00
N ARG A 13 16.45 -0.33 -25.59
CA ARG A 13 16.82 -1.03 -24.36
C ARG A 13 16.25 -0.38 -23.11
N ARG A 14 16.20 0.96 -23.02
CA ARG A 14 15.61 1.65 -21.84
C ARG A 14 14.12 1.39 -21.69
N TRP A 15 13.37 1.24 -22.79
CA TRP A 15 11.95 0.92 -22.74
C TRP A 15 11.70 -0.54 -22.32
N TRP A 16 12.58 -1.48 -22.69
CA TRP A 16 12.55 -2.83 -22.16
C TRP A 16 12.84 -2.88 -20.65
N VAL A 17 13.80 -2.07 -20.18
CA VAL A 17 14.04 -1.94 -18.72
C VAL A 17 12.82 -1.37 -18.03
N LEU A 18 12.15 -0.37 -18.61
CA LEU A 18 10.88 0.13 -18.07
C LEU A 18 9.85 -0.97 -17.94
N ALA A 19 9.63 -1.76 -19.00
CA ALA A 19 8.66 -2.85 -18.98
C ALA A 19 8.95 -3.86 -17.86
N ILE A 20 10.22 -4.21 -17.64
CA ILE A 20 10.65 -5.14 -16.60
C ILE A 20 10.38 -4.58 -15.20
N VAL A 21 10.81 -3.35 -14.92
CA VAL A 21 10.64 -2.79 -13.57
C VAL A 21 9.17 -2.47 -13.25
N VAL A 22 8.41 -2.10 -14.27
CA VAL A 22 6.96 -1.85 -14.15
C VAL A 22 6.19 -3.16 -13.99
N ALA A 23 6.63 -4.26 -14.62
CA ALA A 23 6.05 -5.59 -14.39
C ALA A 23 6.28 -6.06 -12.95
N ALA A 24 7.46 -5.83 -12.36
CA ALA A 24 7.72 -6.10 -10.95
C ALA A 24 6.81 -5.25 -10.02
N GLN A 25 6.63 -3.97 -10.36
CA GLN A 25 5.71 -3.10 -9.64
C GLN A 25 4.26 -3.55 -9.76
N PHE A 26 3.86 -4.03 -10.93
CA PHE A 26 2.52 -4.61 -11.16
C PHE A 26 2.31 -5.86 -10.29
N MET A 27 3.29 -6.77 -10.29
CA MET A 27 3.27 -7.98 -9.46
C MET A 27 3.11 -7.65 -7.97
N PHE A 28 3.89 -6.68 -7.45
CA PHE A 28 3.75 -6.15 -6.09
C PHE A 28 2.35 -5.60 -5.82
N GLY A 29 1.83 -4.77 -6.73
CA GLY A 29 0.51 -4.17 -6.59
C GLY A 29 -0.61 -5.19 -6.65
N VAL A 30 -0.54 -6.15 -7.58
CA VAL A 30 -1.51 -7.27 -7.68
C VAL A 30 -1.50 -8.09 -6.38
N ASP A 31 -0.32 -8.43 -5.85
CA ASP A 31 -0.19 -9.21 -4.61
C ASP A 31 -0.85 -8.53 -3.40
N ALA A 32 -0.77 -7.21 -3.31
CA ALA A 32 -1.42 -6.46 -2.24
C ALA A 32 -2.96 -6.54 -2.26
N PHE A 33 -3.57 -6.73 -3.44
CA PHE A 33 -5.02 -6.76 -3.58
C PHE A 33 -5.59 -8.17 -3.78
N ILE A 34 -4.86 -9.07 -4.43
CA ILE A 34 -5.31 -10.43 -4.78
C ILE A 34 -5.67 -11.24 -3.54
N VAL A 35 -4.90 -11.07 -2.46
CA VAL A 35 -5.10 -11.77 -1.18
C VAL A 35 -6.46 -11.42 -0.57
N ASN A 36 -6.95 -10.17 -0.71
CA ASN A 36 -8.23 -9.76 -0.13
C ASN A 36 -9.40 -10.66 -0.60
N VAL A 37 -9.40 -11.06 -1.87
CA VAL A 37 -10.46 -11.93 -2.41
C VAL A 37 -10.34 -13.36 -1.88
N ALA A 38 -9.13 -13.83 -1.61
CA ALA A 38 -8.84 -15.17 -1.11
C ALA A 38 -9.05 -15.33 0.41
N ILE A 39 -9.14 -14.22 1.16
CA ILE A 39 -9.24 -14.21 2.62
C ILE A 39 -10.30 -15.17 3.18
N PRO A 40 -11.56 -15.18 2.73
CA PRO A 40 -12.56 -16.08 3.30
C PRO A 40 -12.22 -17.56 3.09
N THR A 41 -11.62 -17.90 1.94
CA THR A 41 -11.18 -19.26 1.62
C THR A 41 -9.96 -19.66 2.47
N ILE A 42 -9.00 -18.75 2.65
CA ILE A 42 -7.83 -18.93 3.55
C ILE A 42 -8.31 -19.19 4.99
N ALA A 43 -9.29 -18.41 5.47
CA ALA A 43 -9.83 -18.53 6.81
C ALA A 43 -10.40 -19.92 7.08
N VAL A 44 -11.14 -20.48 6.11
CA VAL A 44 -11.74 -21.81 6.22
C VAL A 44 -10.67 -22.91 6.12
N ASP A 45 -9.78 -22.85 5.13
CA ASP A 45 -8.81 -23.91 4.85
C ASP A 45 -7.74 -24.03 5.96
N LEU A 46 -7.24 -22.91 6.46
CA LEU A 46 -6.22 -22.87 7.52
C LEU A 46 -6.82 -22.80 8.93
N HIS A 47 -8.14 -22.83 9.09
CA HIS A 47 -8.85 -22.62 10.37
C HIS A 47 -8.33 -21.36 11.09
N ALA A 48 -8.07 -20.30 10.29
CA ALA A 48 -7.42 -19.09 10.77
C ALA A 48 -8.40 -18.18 11.53
N THR A 49 -7.95 -17.62 12.65
CA THR A 49 -8.73 -16.65 13.43
C THR A 49 -8.87 -15.32 12.69
N PRO A 50 -9.86 -14.48 13.03
CA PRO A 50 -9.96 -13.12 12.49
C PRO A 50 -8.65 -12.32 12.59
N ALA A 51 -7.96 -12.38 13.74
CA ALA A 51 -6.68 -11.73 13.95
C ALA A 51 -5.58 -12.25 13.01
N GLN A 52 -5.53 -13.55 12.77
CA GLN A 52 -4.59 -14.13 11.83
C GLN A 52 -4.86 -13.65 10.40
N ILE A 53 -6.11 -13.54 10.00
CA ILE A 53 -6.52 -13.05 8.69
C ILE A 53 -6.12 -11.59 8.47
N GLU A 54 -6.38 -10.72 9.44
CA GLU A 54 -5.95 -9.32 9.39
C GLU A 54 -4.42 -9.20 9.37
N SER A 55 -3.74 -10.06 10.16
CA SER A 55 -2.28 -10.11 10.25
C SER A 55 -1.63 -10.49 8.92
N VAL A 56 -2.22 -11.37 8.13
CA VAL A 56 -1.72 -11.73 6.78
C VAL A 56 -1.55 -10.51 5.88
N ILE A 57 -2.44 -9.51 5.99
CA ILE A 57 -2.34 -8.26 5.24
C ILE A 57 -1.43 -7.27 5.97
N ALA A 58 -1.68 -7.02 7.25
CA ALA A 58 -1.04 -5.94 7.99
C ALA A 58 0.48 -6.16 8.14
N ILE A 59 0.94 -7.38 8.44
CA ILE A 59 2.36 -7.67 8.66
C ILE A 59 3.21 -7.43 7.41
N TYR A 60 2.67 -7.77 6.24
CA TYR A 60 3.29 -7.49 4.95
C TYR A 60 3.53 -5.99 4.76
N LEU A 61 2.51 -5.16 5.08
CA LEU A 61 2.60 -3.72 4.95
C LEU A 61 3.54 -3.10 5.98
N ILE A 62 3.55 -3.60 7.22
CA ILE A 62 4.47 -3.16 8.27
C ILE A 62 5.91 -3.47 7.88
N ALA A 63 6.18 -4.70 7.43
CA ALA A 63 7.51 -5.10 6.99
C ALA A 63 7.99 -4.23 5.82
N TYR A 64 7.14 -4.02 4.83
CA TYR A 64 7.43 -3.14 3.71
C TYR A 64 7.69 -1.69 4.17
N ALA A 65 6.81 -1.12 4.99
CA ALA A 65 6.89 0.27 5.46
C ALA A 65 8.20 0.56 6.22
N THR A 66 8.62 -0.38 7.06
CA THR A 66 9.81 -0.22 7.89
C THR A 66 11.11 -0.38 7.10
N LEU A 67 11.11 -1.23 6.08
CA LEU A 67 12.31 -1.61 5.34
C LEU A 67 12.46 -0.90 3.99
N VAL A 68 11.44 -0.18 3.49
CA VAL A 68 11.46 0.45 2.16
C VAL A 68 12.60 1.47 2.01
N VAL A 69 12.89 2.26 3.04
CA VAL A 69 14.00 3.23 3.04
C VAL A 69 15.35 2.51 3.06
N THR A 70 15.46 1.47 3.89
CA THR A 70 16.66 0.61 3.96
C THR A 70 16.91 -0.09 2.64
N GLY A 71 15.86 -0.61 1.98
CA GLY A 71 15.95 -1.20 0.65
C GLY A 71 16.46 -0.23 -0.41
N GLY A 72 15.99 1.02 -0.37
CA GLY A 72 16.50 2.08 -1.25
C GLY A 72 17.99 2.33 -1.06
N ARG A 73 18.45 2.45 0.20
CA ARG A 73 19.88 2.63 0.53
C ARG A 73 20.74 1.43 0.15
N LEU A 74 20.22 0.20 0.30
CA LEU A 74 20.91 -1.00 -0.20
C LEU A 74 21.16 -0.91 -1.71
N GLY A 75 20.19 -0.37 -2.47
CA GLY A 75 20.37 -0.10 -3.90
C GLY A 75 21.50 0.89 -4.20
N ASP A 76 21.66 1.94 -3.40
CA ASP A 76 22.77 2.88 -3.53
C ASP A 76 24.12 2.22 -3.20
N ILE A 77 24.18 1.35 -2.20
CA ILE A 77 25.41 0.66 -1.74
C ILE A 77 25.83 -0.47 -2.70
N HIS A 78 24.91 -1.37 -3.05
CA HIS A 78 25.20 -2.59 -3.81
C HIS A 78 24.88 -2.49 -5.29
N GLY A 79 24.23 -1.40 -5.70
CA GLY A 79 23.76 -1.15 -7.07
C GLY A 79 22.32 -1.60 -7.28
N THR A 80 21.55 -0.74 -7.95
CA THR A 80 20.10 -0.88 -8.18
C THR A 80 19.73 -2.23 -8.80
N LYS A 81 20.49 -2.71 -9.80
CA LYS A 81 20.23 -4.01 -10.46
C LYS A 81 20.36 -5.20 -9.49
N THR A 82 21.42 -5.24 -8.68
CA THR A 82 21.68 -6.33 -7.74
C THR A 82 20.56 -6.43 -6.70
N VAL A 83 20.19 -5.28 -6.10
CA VAL A 83 19.17 -5.25 -5.05
C VAL A 83 17.77 -5.50 -5.65
N PHE A 84 17.51 -5.02 -6.88
CA PHE A 84 16.28 -5.35 -7.61
C PHE A 84 16.13 -6.86 -7.82
N LEU A 85 17.18 -7.53 -8.32
CA LEU A 85 17.18 -8.97 -8.54
C LEU A 85 17.01 -9.75 -7.23
N ALA A 86 17.72 -9.37 -6.17
CA ALA A 86 17.57 -9.98 -4.85
C ALA A 86 16.12 -9.81 -4.33
N GLY A 87 15.53 -8.61 -4.51
CA GLY A 87 14.15 -8.33 -4.15
C GLY A 87 13.14 -9.17 -4.93
N VAL A 88 13.28 -9.25 -6.27
CA VAL A 88 12.38 -10.05 -7.12
C VAL A 88 12.48 -11.55 -6.80
N LEU A 89 13.70 -12.10 -6.70
CA LEU A 89 13.88 -13.51 -6.38
C LEU A 89 13.42 -13.84 -4.96
N GLY A 90 13.70 -12.96 -4.00
CA GLY A 90 13.20 -13.09 -2.63
C GLY A 90 11.68 -13.03 -2.57
N PHE A 91 11.05 -12.10 -3.29
CA PHE A 91 9.58 -11.99 -3.39
C PHE A 91 8.98 -13.25 -4.01
N THR A 92 9.62 -13.79 -5.04
CA THR A 92 9.21 -15.04 -5.70
C THR A 92 9.30 -16.23 -4.74
N ALA A 93 10.41 -16.38 -4.02
CA ALA A 93 10.59 -17.46 -3.06
C ALA A 93 9.61 -17.37 -1.88
N THR A 94 9.38 -16.16 -1.37
CA THR A 94 8.41 -15.94 -0.28
C THR A 94 6.97 -16.09 -0.75
N SER A 95 6.64 -15.74 -2.01
CA SER A 95 5.34 -16.06 -2.61
C SER A 95 5.12 -17.57 -2.70
N LEU A 96 6.14 -18.33 -3.10
CA LEU A 96 6.07 -19.80 -3.08
C LEU A 96 5.83 -20.30 -1.66
N TRP A 97 6.54 -19.76 -0.66
CA TRP A 97 6.32 -20.12 0.74
C TRP A 97 4.90 -19.80 1.22
N CYS A 98 4.36 -18.61 0.90
CA CYS A 98 2.96 -18.27 1.19
C CYS A 98 1.99 -19.31 0.61
N GLY A 99 2.19 -19.73 -0.64
CA GLY A 99 1.34 -20.74 -1.28
C GLY A 99 1.49 -22.15 -0.69
N LEU A 100 2.60 -22.46 -0.04
CA LEU A 100 2.85 -23.74 0.64
C LEU A 100 2.46 -23.75 2.12
N ALA A 101 2.04 -22.63 2.69
CA ALA A 101 1.73 -22.51 4.12
C ALA A 101 0.64 -23.47 4.56
N GLN A 102 0.86 -24.14 5.72
CA GLN A 102 -0.01 -25.14 6.32
C GLN A 102 -0.80 -24.59 7.51
N SER A 103 -0.50 -23.36 7.97
CA SER A 103 -1.19 -22.72 9.09
C SER A 103 -1.26 -21.20 8.90
N GLY A 104 -2.21 -20.55 9.59
CA GLY A 104 -2.31 -19.09 9.57
C GLY A 104 -1.05 -18.39 10.08
N VAL A 105 -0.39 -18.97 11.10
CA VAL A 105 0.87 -18.43 11.65
C VAL A 105 2.00 -18.52 10.64
N GLU A 106 2.13 -19.65 9.95
CA GLU A 106 3.15 -19.84 8.90
C GLU A 106 2.93 -18.85 7.76
N LEU A 107 1.67 -18.66 7.34
CA LEU A 107 1.34 -17.68 6.31
C LEU A 107 1.71 -16.26 6.74
N ILE A 108 1.47 -15.88 8.01
CA ILE A 108 1.87 -14.58 8.56
C ILE A 108 3.39 -14.39 8.49
N VAL A 109 4.18 -15.40 8.86
CA VAL A 109 5.65 -15.34 8.81
C VAL A 109 6.14 -15.24 7.36
N ALA A 110 5.55 -15.99 6.45
CA ALA A 110 5.86 -15.92 5.02
C ALA A 110 5.52 -14.53 4.44
N ARG A 111 4.39 -13.92 4.85
CA ARG A 111 3.99 -12.56 4.48
C ARG A 111 4.92 -11.48 5.04
N LEU A 112 5.42 -11.65 6.27
CA LEU A 112 6.46 -10.79 6.83
C LEU A 112 7.72 -10.80 5.94
N ALA A 113 8.19 -11.97 5.57
CA ALA A 113 9.34 -12.13 4.68
C ALA A 113 9.07 -11.56 3.28
N GLN A 114 7.87 -11.73 2.76
CA GLN A 114 7.46 -11.20 1.45
C GLN A 114 7.42 -9.66 1.47
N GLY A 115 6.92 -9.04 2.53
CA GLY A 115 6.98 -7.59 2.71
C GLY A 115 8.40 -7.05 2.77
N ALA A 116 9.31 -7.76 3.46
CA ALA A 116 10.72 -7.39 3.52
C ALA A 116 11.40 -7.47 2.14
N THR A 117 11.11 -8.50 1.34
CA THR A 117 11.67 -8.64 -0.02
C THR A 117 11.06 -7.64 -1.00
N ALA A 118 9.79 -7.29 -0.86
CA ALA A 118 9.16 -6.20 -1.60
C ALA A 118 9.85 -4.85 -1.32
N ALA A 119 10.25 -4.60 -0.07
CA ALA A 119 10.99 -3.40 0.32
C ALA A 119 12.37 -3.28 -0.33
N LEU A 120 12.97 -4.39 -0.76
CA LEU A 120 14.19 -4.37 -1.58
C LEU A 120 13.88 -4.04 -3.05
N MET A 121 12.78 -4.57 -3.58
CA MET A 121 12.43 -4.49 -5.00
C MET A 121 11.87 -3.12 -5.40
N VAL A 122 10.86 -2.65 -4.69
CA VAL A 122 10.03 -1.48 -5.09
C VAL A 122 10.82 -0.17 -5.19
N PRO A 123 11.71 0.19 -4.26
CA PRO A 123 12.49 1.42 -4.39
C PRO A 123 13.39 1.44 -5.64
N GLN A 124 13.85 0.26 -6.08
CA GLN A 124 14.71 0.14 -7.25
C GLN A 124 13.96 0.45 -8.55
N VAL A 125 12.65 0.26 -8.58
CA VAL A 125 11.80 0.64 -9.72
C VAL A 125 11.90 2.14 -9.94
N LEU A 126 11.59 2.94 -8.92
CA LEU A 126 11.65 4.41 -9.00
C LEU A 126 13.07 4.92 -9.26
N ALA A 127 14.08 4.34 -8.58
CA ALA A 127 15.48 4.67 -8.82
C ALA A 127 15.87 4.44 -10.28
N THR A 128 15.46 3.32 -10.87
CA THR A 128 15.73 2.99 -12.28
C THR A 128 15.05 3.97 -13.23
N LEU A 129 13.80 4.36 -12.96
CA LEU A 129 13.08 5.36 -13.75
C LEU A 129 13.81 6.72 -13.75
N HIS A 130 14.25 7.17 -12.57
CA HIS A 130 15.01 8.44 -12.46
C HIS A 130 16.37 8.40 -13.16
N LEU A 131 17.02 7.22 -13.18
CA LEU A 131 18.35 7.06 -13.76
C LEU A 131 18.36 6.96 -15.29
N LEU A 132 17.33 6.32 -15.87
CA LEU A 132 17.31 5.99 -17.30
C LEU A 132 16.51 6.97 -18.15
N PHE A 133 15.61 7.73 -17.53
CA PHE A 133 14.72 8.64 -18.26
C PHE A 133 14.96 10.10 -17.84
N THR A 134 15.06 10.97 -18.84
CA THR A 134 15.26 12.42 -18.68
C THR A 134 14.14 13.16 -19.40
N ASP A 135 13.90 14.41 -19.02
CA ASP A 135 13.00 15.36 -19.69
C ASP A 135 11.60 14.77 -20.03
N GLU A 136 11.16 14.92 -21.28
CA GLU A 136 9.86 14.39 -21.74
C GLU A 136 9.73 12.87 -21.58
N THR A 137 10.83 12.12 -21.78
CA THR A 137 10.80 10.67 -21.68
C THR A 137 10.53 10.22 -20.26
N ARG A 138 10.97 11.00 -19.24
CA ARG A 138 10.67 10.77 -17.84
C ARG A 138 9.17 10.88 -17.56
N ASN A 139 8.52 11.90 -18.10
CA ASN A 139 7.08 12.09 -17.93
C ASN A 139 6.28 10.89 -18.48
N ARG A 140 6.68 10.38 -19.65
CA ARG A 140 6.06 9.19 -20.25
C ARG A 140 6.30 7.93 -19.39
N ALA A 141 7.51 7.72 -18.91
CA ALA A 141 7.84 6.57 -18.06
C ALA A 141 7.04 6.58 -16.74
N PHE A 142 6.93 7.75 -16.10
CA PHE A 142 6.11 7.89 -14.89
C PHE A 142 4.61 7.78 -15.17
N ALA A 143 4.14 8.19 -16.35
CA ALA A 143 2.74 7.98 -16.75
C ALA A 143 2.43 6.48 -16.89
N VAL A 144 3.32 5.69 -17.50
CA VAL A 144 3.19 4.23 -17.59
C VAL A 144 3.19 3.60 -16.20
N TYR A 145 4.12 4.01 -15.32
CA TYR A 145 4.18 3.56 -13.93
C TYR A 145 2.86 3.83 -13.19
N GLY A 146 2.30 5.04 -13.30
CA GLY A 146 1.03 5.40 -12.68
C GLY A 146 -0.17 4.61 -13.20
N ILE A 147 -0.22 4.34 -14.52
CA ILE A 147 -1.25 3.48 -15.13
C ILE A 147 -1.18 2.08 -14.56
N VAL A 148 0.02 1.53 -14.44
CA VAL A 148 0.24 0.16 -13.93
C VAL A 148 -0.15 0.04 -12.47
N LEU A 149 0.16 1.04 -11.64
CA LEU A 149 -0.31 1.08 -10.25
C LEU A 149 -1.84 1.05 -10.16
N GLY A 150 -2.52 1.83 -11.02
CA GLY A 150 -3.98 1.83 -11.05
C GLY A 150 -4.58 0.52 -11.53
N LEU A 151 -3.97 -0.12 -12.54
CA LEU A 151 -4.42 -1.40 -13.06
C LEU A 151 -4.17 -2.57 -12.12
N ALA A 152 -3.12 -2.50 -11.30
CA ALA A 152 -2.75 -3.58 -10.38
C ALA A 152 -3.86 -3.90 -9.37
N GLY A 153 -4.56 -2.88 -8.86
CA GLY A 153 -5.71 -3.09 -7.97
C GLY A 153 -6.85 -3.85 -8.65
N ALA A 154 -7.26 -3.40 -9.85
CA ALA A 154 -8.30 -4.08 -10.64
C ALA A 154 -7.93 -5.51 -10.99
N ALA A 155 -6.69 -5.69 -11.47
CA ALA A 155 -6.18 -7.00 -11.84
C ALA A 155 -6.09 -7.92 -10.61
N GLY A 156 -5.69 -7.39 -9.44
CA GLY A 156 -5.63 -8.17 -8.20
C GLY A 156 -6.97 -8.76 -7.80
N PHE A 157 -8.03 -7.95 -7.81
CA PHE A 157 -9.38 -8.45 -7.50
C PHE A 157 -9.89 -9.45 -8.52
N LEU A 158 -9.73 -9.15 -9.83
CA LEU A 158 -10.19 -10.04 -10.89
C LEU A 158 -9.41 -11.37 -10.89
N LEU A 159 -8.08 -11.30 -10.85
CA LEU A 159 -7.23 -12.49 -10.83
C LEU A 159 -7.45 -13.31 -9.54
N GLY A 160 -7.63 -12.65 -8.39
CA GLY A 160 -7.93 -13.33 -7.13
C GLY A 160 -9.22 -14.13 -7.22
N GLY A 161 -10.30 -13.50 -7.70
CA GLY A 161 -11.57 -14.18 -7.90
C GLY A 161 -11.49 -15.33 -8.91
N LEU A 162 -10.80 -15.10 -10.03
CA LEU A 162 -10.62 -16.10 -11.08
C LEU A 162 -9.80 -17.30 -10.59
N LEU A 163 -8.65 -17.07 -9.98
CA LEU A 163 -7.74 -18.13 -9.53
C LEU A 163 -8.36 -19.00 -8.43
N VAL A 164 -9.05 -18.36 -7.46
CA VAL A 164 -9.76 -19.09 -6.40
C VAL A 164 -10.91 -19.94 -6.97
N THR A 165 -11.62 -19.41 -7.99
CA THR A 165 -12.77 -20.10 -8.58
C THR A 165 -12.36 -21.22 -9.52
N LEU A 166 -11.28 -21.03 -10.30
CA LEU A 166 -10.78 -22.05 -11.22
C LEU A 166 -10.16 -23.24 -10.52
N ASP A 167 -9.74 -23.05 -9.27
CA ASP A 167 -9.10 -24.10 -8.45
C ASP A 167 -8.06 -24.93 -9.22
N LEU A 168 -7.12 -24.24 -9.88
CA LEU A 168 -6.12 -24.87 -10.74
C LEU A 168 -5.36 -25.97 -10.01
N ALA A 169 -5.51 -27.19 -10.46
CA ALA A 169 -4.90 -28.39 -9.88
C ALA A 169 -5.22 -28.64 -8.39
N GLY A 170 -6.40 -28.20 -7.90
CA GLY A 170 -6.80 -28.37 -6.50
C GLY A 170 -6.03 -27.47 -5.51
N THR A 171 -5.41 -26.40 -6.00
CA THR A 171 -4.60 -25.51 -5.16
C THR A 171 -5.43 -24.45 -4.43
N GLY A 172 -6.69 -24.26 -4.82
CA GLY A 172 -7.60 -23.30 -4.20
C GLY A 172 -7.02 -21.90 -4.11
N TRP A 173 -7.07 -21.30 -2.92
CA TRP A 173 -6.53 -19.96 -2.64
C TRP A 173 -5.00 -19.85 -2.82
N ARG A 174 -4.27 -20.96 -2.73
CA ARG A 174 -2.80 -20.99 -2.86
C ARG A 174 -2.34 -20.49 -4.22
N SER A 175 -3.17 -20.65 -5.25
CA SER A 175 -2.94 -20.16 -6.61
C SER A 175 -2.70 -18.65 -6.68
N VAL A 176 -3.28 -17.85 -5.75
CA VAL A 176 -3.07 -16.39 -5.72
C VAL A 176 -1.62 -16.01 -5.39
N PHE A 177 -0.89 -16.87 -4.69
CA PHE A 177 0.53 -16.71 -4.42
C PHE A 177 1.40 -17.38 -5.50
N PHE A 178 0.99 -18.56 -5.97
CA PHE A 178 1.75 -19.29 -7.00
C PHE A 178 1.84 -18.54 -8.32
N VAL A 179 0.88 -17.68 -8.66
CA VAL A 179 0.94 -16.85 -9.89
C VAL A 179 2.16 -15.93 -9.91
N ASN A 180 2.65 -15.51 -8.75
CA ASN A 180 3.86 -14.68 -8.64
C ASN A 180 5.14 -15.45 -9.01
N VAL A 181 5.14 -16.79 -8.90
CA VAL A 181 6.35 -17.61 -9.08
C VAL A 181 6.84 -17.58 -10.52
N PRO A 182 6.03 -17.97 -11.53
CA PRO A 182 6.48 -17.87 -12.93
C PRO A 182 6.72 -16.42 -13.36
N CYS A 183 5.89 -15.45 -12.91
CA CYS A 183 6.09 -14.04 -13.22
C CYS A 183 7.43 -13.53 -12.67
N GLY A 184 7.75 -13.85 -11.42
CA GLY A 184 8.99 -13.42 -10.79
C GLY A 184 10.23 -14.00 -11.45
N PHE A 185 10.23 -15.28 -11.84
CA PHE A 185 11.34 -15.87 -12.60
C PHE A 185 11.52 -15.21 -13.96
N VAL A 186 10.46 -14.92 -14.70
CA VAL A 186 10.52 -14.21 -16.00
C VAL A 186 11.10 -12.81 -15.81
N ILE A 187 10.60 -12.06 -14.81
CA ILE A 187 11.09 -10.71 -14.49
C ILE A 187 12.57 -10.77 -14.10
N ALA A 188 12.98 -11.70 -13.24
CA ALA A 188 14.37 -11.84 -12.80
C ALA A 188 15.30 -12.19 -13.96
N ALA A 189 14.94 -13.14 -14.82
CA ALA A 189 15.72 -13.52 -15.98
C ALA A 189 15.88 -12.37 -16.99
N ALA A 190 14.79 -11.65 -17.26
CA ALA A 190 14.81 -10.47 -18.12
C ALA A 190 15.66 -9.34 -17.51
N ALA A 191 15.52 -9.07 -16.21
CA ALA A 191 16.30 -8.06 -15.51
C ALA A 191 17.80 -8.40 -15.51
N TRP A 192 18.14 -9.66 -15.28
CA TRP A 192 19.52 -10.12 -15.29
C TRP A 192 20.20 -9.86 -16.64
N ARG A 193 19.50 -10.12 -17.74
CA ARG A 193 20.02 -9.93 -19.11
C ARG A 193 20.01 -8.49 -19.60
N ILE A 194 18.94 -7.75 -19.33
CA ILE A 194 18.65 -6.46 -20.00
C ILE A 194 19.00 -5.27 -19.12
N MET A 195 18.83 -5.37 -17.78
CA MET A 195 19.00 -4.23 -16.87
C MET A 195 20.48 -3.83 -16.75
N PRO A 196 20.83 -2.55 -16.95
CA PRO A 196 22.21 -2.08 -16.83
C PRO A 196 22.65 -2.06 -15.38
N SER A 197 23.93 -2.35 -15.15
CA SER A 197 24.55 -2.11 -13.84
C SER A 197 24.78 -0.61 -13.65
N VAL A 198 24.30 -0.07 -12.55
CA VAL A 198 24.48 1.34 -12.18
C VAL A 198 25.61 1.44 -11.15
N PRO A 199 26.52 2.45 -11.25
CA PRO A 199 27.56 2.67 -10.28
C PRO A 199 27.00 2.84 -8.87
N ARG A 200 27.70 2.27 -7.90
CA ARG A 200 27.41 2.38 -6.47
C ARG A 200 27.68 3.81 -6.00
N ARG A 201 26.96 4.25 -5.00
CA ARG A 201 27.20 5.53 -4.33
C ARG A 201 27.97 5.28 -3.03
N PRO A 202 29.29 5.56 -3.00
CA PRO A 202 30.07 5.37 -1.77
C PRO A 202 29.62 6.35 -0.69
N GLY A 203 29.68 5.91 0.58
CA GLY A 203 29.35 6.76 1.74
C GLY A 203 27.92 6.60 2.29
N THR A 204 27.00 5.89 1.59
CA THR A 204 25.67 5.60 2.12
C THR A 204 25.78 4.61 3.28
N ARG A 205 25.16 4.94 4.42
CA ARG A 205 25.10 4.07 5.62
C ARG A 205 23.68 3.58 5.86
N LEU A 206 23.53 2.35 6.33
CA LEU A 206 22.26 1.77 6.72
C LEU A 206 21.96 2.14 8.17
N ASP A 207 20.74 2.55 8.43
CA ASP A 207 20.20 2.69 9.78
C ASP A 207 19.33 1.47 10.10
N VAL A 208 19.99 0.34 10.34
CA VAL A 208 19.33 -0.91 10.72
C VAL A 208 18.69 -0.77 12.11
N LYS A 209 19.33 -0.04 13.03
CA LYS A 209 18.80 0.17 14.40
C LYS A 209 17.49 0.95 14.35
N GLY A 210 17.43 2.05 13.61
CA GLY A 210 16.21 2.83 13.40
C GLY A 210 15.09 1.98 12.78
N SER A 211 15.41 1.19 11.74
CA SER A 211 14.43 0.27 11.12
C SER A 211 13.87 -0.75 12.11
N MET A 212 14.72 -1.37 12.95
CA MET A 212 14.29 -2.35 13.96
C MET A 212 13.42 -1.72 15.05
N VAL A 213 13.80 -0.52 15.53
CA VAL A 213 13.03 0.20 16.55
C VAL A 213 11.67 0.62 15.99
N LEU A 214 11.62 1.13 14.75
CA LEU A 214 10.37 1.46 14.08
C LEU A 214 9.47 0.23 13.92
N PHE A 215 10.03 -0.90 13.48
CA PHE A 215 9.29 -2.16 13.33
C PHE A 215 8.72 -2.64 14.67
N ALA A 216 9.53 -2.68 15.72
CA ALA A 216 9.09 -3.08 17.05
C ALA A 216 7.98 -2.15 17.59
N GLY A 217 8.14 -0.84 17.45
CA GLY A 217 7.14 0.13 17.86
C GLY A 217 5.81 -0.04 17.11
N LEU A 218 5.85 -0.25 15.80
CA LEU A 218 4.66 -0.51 15.00
C LEU A 218 3.98 -1.83 15.37
N LEU A 219 4.74 -2.90 15.62
CA LEU A 219 4.18 -4.17 16.08
C LEU A 219 3.50 -4.03 17.44
N CYS A 220 4.10 -3.30 18.38
CA CYS A 220 3.52 -3.08 19.70
C CYS A 220 2.24 -2.21 19.65
N VAL A 221 2.07 -1.34 18.63
CA VAL A 221 0.84 -0.54 18.46
C VAL A 221 -0.21 -1.30 17.67
N ILE A 222 0.17 -1.88 16.52
CA ILE A 222 -0.78 -2.50 15.59
C ILE A 222 -1.13 -3.93 16.02
N GLY A 223 -0.18 -4.67 16.61
CA GLY A 223 -0.40 -6.05 17.08
C GLY A 223 -1.60 -6.17 18.04
N PRO A 224 -1.71 -5.37 19.10
CA PRO A 224 -2.88 -5.39 19.97
C PRO A 224 -4.21 -5.10 19.26
N LEU A 225 -4.20 -4.25 18.23
CA LEU A 225 -5.39 -4.00 17.42
C LEU A 225 -5.80 -5.24 16.61
N LEU A 226 -4.82 -6.01 16.10
CA LEU A 226 -5.06 -7.23 15.34
C LEU A 226 -5.59 -8.37 16.23
N PHE A 227 -4.96 -8.58 17.40
CA PHE A 227 -5.27 -9.73 18.27
C PHE A 227 -6.28 -9.41 19.36
N GLY A 228 -6.65 -8.15 19.56
CA GLY A 228 -7.52 -7.71 20.65
C GLY A 228 -8.88 -8.41 20.66
N HIS A 229 -9.48 -8.60 19.51
CA HIS A 229 -10.76 -9.31 19.39
C HIS A 229 -10.66 -10.78 19.83
N ASP A 230 -9.62 -11.49 19.39
CA ASP A 230 -9.45 -12.93 19.70
C ASP A 230 -9.22 -13.18 21.18
N VAL A 231 -8.60 -12.21 21.91
CA VAL A 231 -8.32 -12.32 23.36
C VAL A 231 -9.29 -11.48 24.21
N GLY A 232 -10.43 -11.06 23.65
CA GLY A 232 -11.47 -10.32 24.35
C GLY A 232 -11.01 -8.98 24.93
N TRP A 233 -10.10 -8.27 24.24
CA TRP A 233 -9.52 -6.99 24.65
C TRP A 233 -8.91 -7.03 26.06
N ALA A 234 -8.18 -8.11 26.33
CA ALA A 234 -7.53 -8.33 27.63
C ALA A 234 -6.74 -7.08 28.11
N PRO A 235 -6.79 -6.74 29.41
CA PRO A 235 -6.20 -5.49 29.94
C PRO A 235 -4.72 -5.29 29.64
N TRP A 236 -3.94 -6.36 29.45
CA TRP A 236 -2.50 -6.29 29.11
C TRP A 236 -2.20 -5.71 27.72
N LEU A 237 -3.18 -5.65 26.82
CA LEU A 237 -3.01 -5.07 25.48
C LEU A 237 -2.74 -3.56 25.54
N TRP A 238 -3.38 -2.85 26.48
CA TRP A 238 -3.21 -1.41 26.62
C TRP A 238 -1.78 -1.01 27.03
N PRO A 239 -1.16 -1.63 28.05
CA PRO A 239 0.26 -1.45 28.33
C PRO A 239 1.16 -1.72 27.11
N VAL A 240 0.91 -2.77 26.33
CA VAL A 240 1.70 -3.07 25.12
C VAL A 240 1.59 -1.93 24.11
N MET A 241 0.40 -1.38 23.86
CA MET A 241 0.22 -0.23 22.96
C MET A 241 0.94 1.01 23.50
N MET A 242 0.89 1.26 24.82
CA MET A 242 1.62 2.37 25.45
C MET A 242 3.13 2.20 25.27
N ILE A 243 3.67 0.99 25.51
CA ILE A 243 5.08 0.67 25.26
C ILE A 243 5.43 0.93 23.79
N GLY A 244 4.56 0.53 22.85
CA GLY A 244 4.72 0.82 21.45
C GLY A 244 4.83 2.32 21.16
N GLY A 245 3.96 3.14 21.77
CA GLY A 245 4.05 4.59 21.70
C GLY A 245 5.36 5.15 22.24
N VAL A 246 5.85 4.63 23.35
CA VAL A 246 7.16 4.99 23.94
C VAL A 246 8.30 4.60 22.99
N ILE A 247 8.26 3.41 22.39
CA ILE A 247 9.27 2.95 21.41
C ILE A 247 9.28 3.87 20.18
N LEU A 248 8.11 4.26 19.66
CA LEU A 248 8.01 5.19 18.52
C LEU A 248 8.52 6.60 18.89
N ALA A 249 8.27 7.07 20.11
CA ALA A 249 8.85 8.32 20.60
C ALA A 249 10.39 8.20 20.78
N ALA A 250 10.88 7.06 21.26
CA ALA A 250 12.31 6.79 21.33
C ALA A 250 12.96 6.68 19.94
N PHE A 251 12.25 6.12 18.96
CA PHE A 251 12.67 6.13 17.55
C PHE A 251 12.92 7.55 17.03
N LEU A 252 12.01 8.50 17.26
CA LEU A 252 12.20 9.90 16.86
C LEU A 252 13.42 10.54 17.53
N LYS A 253 13.67 10.24 18.81
CA LYS A 253 14.88 10.69 19.52
C LYS A 253 16.16 10.07 18.94
N LEU A 254 16.13 8.79 18.60
CA LEU A 254 17.24 8.09 17.96
C LEU A 254 17.57 8.71 16.60
N GLU A 255 16.56 8.93 15.77
CA GLU A 255 16.72 9.60 14.45
C GLU A 255 17.35 10.99 14.60
N HIS A 256 16.92 11.74 15.63
CA HIS A 256 17.50 13.06 15.91
C HIS A 256 18.97 12.96 16.35
N ALA A 257 19.32 11.98 17.16
CA ALA A 257 20.70 11.72 17.58
C ALA A 257 21.58 11.31 16.38
N VAL A 258 21.07 10.44 15.50
CA VAL A 258 21.75 10.04 14.25
C VAL A 258 22.01 11.25 13.36
N ALA A 259 21.01 12.12 13.19
CA ALA A 259 21.15 13.34 12.39
C ALA A 259 22.21 14.30 12.99
N ARG A 260 22.19 14.51 14.32
CA ARG A 260 23.18 15.36 15.01
C ARG A 260 24.60 14.81 14.93
N ALA A 261 24.75 13.50 14.90
CA ALA A 261 26.06 12.84 14.75
C ALA A 261 26.57 12.84 13.28
N GLY A 262 25.88 13.54 12.36
CA GLY A 262 26.24 13.56 10.93
C GLY A 262 25.95 12.25 10.21
N GLY A 263 25.12 11.37 10.80
CA GLY A 263 24.63 10.15 10.19
C GLY A 263 23.50 10.42 9.18
N MET A 264 22.98 9.35 8.58
CA MET A 264 21.85 9.41 7.65
C MET A 264 20.61 8.79 8.31
N PRO A 265 19.75 9.59 8.95
CA PRO A 265 18.54 9.09 9.59
C PRO A 265 17.56 8.54 8.56
N LEU A 266 16.67 7.61 8.97
CA LEU A 266 15.57 7.10 8.14
C LEU A 266 14.57 8.21 7.80
N ILE A 267 14.30 9.04 8.78
CA ILE A 267 13.35 10.16 8.72
C ILE A 267 14.11 11.47 8.91
N ASP A 268 13.94 12.38 7.97
CA ASP A 268 14.45 13.75 8.11
C ASP A 268 13.50 14.55 9.02
N LEU A 269 13.88 14.67 10.27
CA LEU A 269 13.08 15.37 11.29
C LEU A 269 12.91 16.87 11.03
N THR A 270 13.76 17.49 10.18
CA THR A 270 13.59 18.88 9.80
C THR A 270 12.30 19.09 9.00
N LEU A 271 11.87 18.06 8.26
CA LEU A 271 10.62 18.07 7.51
C LEU A 271 9.40 18.01 8.41
N LEU A 272 9.49 17.38 9.59
CA LEU A 272 8.39 17.34 10.57
C LEU A 272 8.17 18.71 11.23
N ALA A 273 9.14 19.62 11.18
CA ALA A 273 8.97 21.00 11.63
C ALA A 273 8.16 21.84 10.62
N ASP A 274 8.06 21.40 9.36
CA ASP A 274 7.23 22.08 8.36
C ASP A 274 5.78 21.72 8.53
N ALA A 275 5.00 22.68 9.02
CA ALA A 275 3.58 22.48 9.29
C ALA A 275 2.75 22.14 8.03
N ALA A 276 3.14 22.59 6.84
CA ALA A 276 2.45 22.28 5.59
C ALA A 276 2.68 20.81 5.21
N PHE A 277 3.93 20.35 5.32
CA PHE A 277 4.28 18.95 5.08
C PHE A 277 3.63 18.02 6.09
N LEU A 278 3.65 18.38 7.38
CA LEU A 278 3.03 17.56 8.43
C LEU A 278 1.51 17.42 8.23
N ARG A 279 0.82 18.51 7.83
CA ARG A 279 -0.61 18.45 7.47
C ARG A 279 -0.86 17.55 6.25
N GLY A 280 0.03 17.61 5.27
CA GLY A 280 0.00 16.72 4.11
C GLY A 280 0.17 15.24 4.49
N LEU A 281 1.10 14.93 5.39
CA LEU A 281 1.27 13.56 5.93
C LEU A 281 0.04 13.12 6.72
N GLY A 282 -0.57 14.01 7.52
CA GLY A 282 -1.82 13.73 8.22
C GLY A 282 -2.96 13.38 7.24
N ALA A 283 -3.12 14.17 6.18
CA ALA A 283 -4.09 13.86 5.12
C ALA A 283 -3.82 12.49 4.48
N ALA A 284 -2.56 12.19 4.16
CA ALA A 284 -2.16 10.90 3.60
C ALA A 284 -2.44 9.75 4.57
N PHE A 285 -2.08 9.88 5.85
CA PHE A 285 -2.33 8.86 6.85
C PHE A 285 -3.81 8.47 6.94
N PHE A 286 -4.70 9.43 7.12
CA PHE A 286 -6.14 9.16 7.23
C PHE A 286 -6.76 8.66 5.92
N PHE A 287 -6.27 9.13 4.77
CA PHE A 287 -6.68 8.60 3.47
C PHE A 287 -6.32 7.13 3.32
N PHE A 288 -5.06 6.76 3.60
CA PHE A 288 -4.59 5.38 3.47
C PHE A 288 -5.13 4.46 4.55
N LEU A 289 -5.43 4.98 5.75
CA LEU A 289 -6.10 4.23 6.81
C LEU A 289 -7.50 3.74 6.37
N ALA A 290 -8.23 4.55 5.61
CA ALA A 290 -9.51 4.14 5.03
C ALA A 290 -9.36 3.28 3.76
N ASN A 291 -8.26 3.40 3.03
CA ASN A 291 -8.10 2.88 1.68
C ASN A 291 -8.13 1.34 1.62
N LEU A 292 -7.13 0.68 2.19
CA LEU A 292 -7.00 -0.79 2.06
C LEU A 292 -8.03 -1.53 2.90
N SER A 293 -8.36 -1.00 4.07
CA SER A 293 -9.38 -1.56 4.96
C SER A 293 -10.78 -1.57 4.34
N PHE A 294 -11.10 -0.59 3.47
CA PHE A 294 -12.35 -0.62 2.71
C PHE A 294 -12.45 -1.88 1.85
N TYR A 295 -11.37 -2.25 1.15
CA TYR A 295 -11.37 -3.43 0.29
C TYR A 295 -11.50 -4.74 1.09
N LEU A 296 -10.83 -4.83 2.25
CA LEU A 296 -10.96 -5.97 3.16
C LEU A 296 -12.42 -6.13 3.61
N VAL A 297 -12.99 -5.10 4.22
CA VAL A 297 -14.33 -5.12 4.79
C VAL A 297 -15.39 -5.35 3.71
N MET A 298 -15.22 -4.74 2.54
CA MET A 298 -16.13 -4.94 1.40
C MET A 298 -16.11 -6.39 0.91
N THR A 299 -14.93 -7.01 0.83
CA THR A 299 -14.78 -8.42 0.45
C THR A 299 -15.43 -9.34 1.46
N LEU A 300 -15.19 -9.11 2.75
CA LEU A 300 -15.83 -9.88 3.83
C LEU A 300 -17.36 -9.75 3.78
N PHE A 301 -17.88 -8.54 3.60
CA PHE A 301 -19.32 -8.31 3.47
C PHE A 301 -19.92 -9.03 2.25
N MET A 302 -19.30 -8.90 1.07
CA MET A 302 -19.77 -9.58 -0.14
C MET A 302 -19.76 -11.11 0.00
N GLN A 303 -18.66 -11.68 0.51
CA GLN A 303 -18.50 -13.15 0.52
C GLN A 303 -19.14 -13.79 1.76
N ARG A 304 -18.97 -13.22 2.97
CA ARG A 304 -19.53 -13.78 4.21
C ARG A 304 -20.96 -13.31 4.46
N GLY A 305 -21.23 -12.02 4.24
CA GLY A 305 -22.56 -11.42 4.47
C GLY A 305 -23.55 -11.78 3.38
N LEU A 306 -23.23 -11.48 2.12
CA LEU A 306 -24.12 -11.68 0.96
C LEU A 306 -23.95 -13.02 0.27
N LYS A 307 -22.98 -13.86 0.67
CA LYS A 307 -22.66 -15.16 0.06
C LYS A 307 -22.33 -15.07 -1.44
N ILE A 308 -21.82 -13.94 -1.91
CA ILE A 308 -21.40 -13.75 -3.30
C ILE A 308 -20.12 -14.57 -3.54
N PRO A 309 -20.06 -15.42 -4.58
CA PRO A 309 -18.86 -16.20 -4.91
C PRO A 309 -17.64 -15.31 -5.18
N PRO A 310 -16.39 -15.79 -4.92
CA PRO A 310 -15.17 -15.01 -5.07
C PRO A 310 -15.00 -14.33 -6.43
N LEU A 311 -15.28 -15.03 -7.54
CA LEU A 311 -15.21 -14.48 -8.89
C LEU A 311 -16.21 -13.33 -9.09
N ALA A 312 -17.46 -13.50 -8.64
CA ALA A 312 -18.49 -12.47 -8.74
C ALA A 312 -18.13 -11.25 -7.87
N ALA A 313 -17.60 -11.46 -6.66
CA ALA A 313 -17.10 -10.40 -5.80
C ALA A 313 -15.94 -9.62 -6.46
N GLY A 314 -15.00 -10.32 -7.12
CA GLY A 314 -13.95 -9.71 -7.92
C GLY A 314 -14.50 -8.87 -9.09
N MET A 315 -15.49 -9.39 -9.81
CA MET A 315 -16.14 -8.66 -10.92
C MET A 315 -16.86 -7.39 -10.46
N VAL A 316 -17.48 -7.39 -9.28
CA VAL A 316 -18.11 -6.19 -8.69
C VAL A 316 -17.09 -5.07 -8.46
N CYS A 317 -15.82 -5.39 -8.23
CA CYS A 317 -14.75 -4.39 -8.04
C CYS A 317 -14.22 -3.80 -9.35
N ILE A 318 -14.49 -4.41 -10.53
CA ILE A 318 -13.97 -3.92 -11.83
C ILE A 318 -14.45 -2.50 -12.16
N PRO A 319 -15.76 -2.16 -12.09
CA PRO A 319 -16.23 -0.81 -12.37
C PRO A 319 -15.63 0.24 -11.44
N LEU A 320 -15.44 -0.08 -10.15
CA LEU A 320 -14.71 0.78 -9.21
C LEU A 320 -13.28 1.08 -9.73
N ALA A 321 -12.57 0.05 -10.15
CA ALA A 321 -11.18 0.20 -10.61
C ALA A 321 -11.10 0.97 -11.93
N ILE A 322 -12.04 0.76 -12.86
CA ILE A 322 -12.15 1.56 -14.09
C ILE A 322 -12.40 3.03 -13.73
N ALA A 323 -13.35 3.30 -12.85
CA ALA A 323 -13.66 4.66 -12.38
C ALA A 323 -12.43 5.32 -11.72
N PHE A 324 -11.66 4.57 -10.91
CA PHE A 324 -10.41 5.02 -10.33
C PHE A 324 -9.37 5.41 -11.40
N VAL A 325 -9.13 4.56 -12.41
CA VAL A 325 -8.16 4.84 -13.49
C VAL A 325 -8.58 6.08 -14.29
N VAL A 326 -9.86 6.19 -14.66
CA VAL A 326 -10.40 7.35 -15.37
C VAL A 326 -10.22 8.63 -14.55
N ALA A 327 -10.56 8.59 -13.26
CA ALA A 327 -10.39 9.72 -12.35
C ALA A 327 -8.92 10.11 -12.17
N SER A 328 -8.01 9.13 -12.01
CA SER A 328 -6.58 9.36 -11.86
C SER A 328 -5.97 10.10 -13.06
N ARG A 329 -6.38 9.74 -14.28
CA ARG A 329 -5.97 10.46 -15.52
C ARG A 329 -6.47 11.91 -15.52
N HIS A 330 -7.73 12.11 -15.15
CA HIS A 330 -8.32 13.45 -15.09
C HIS A 330 -7.75 14.31 -13.96
N SER A 331 -7.40 13.69 -12.83
CA SER A 331 -6.93 14.41 -11.65
C SER A 331 -5.55 15.00 -11.86
N SER A 332 -4.61 14.26 -12.45
CA SER A 332 -3.22 14.69 -12.65
C SER A 332 -3.12 15.96 -13.52
N ALA A 333 -3.95 16.07 -14.57
CA ALA A 333 -4.02 17.26 -15.40
C ALA A 333 -4.66 18.45 -14.65
N ARG A 334 -5.74 18.21 -13.90
CA ARG A 334 -6.49 19.26 -13.20
C ARG A 334 -5.81 19.73 -11.92
N ALA A 335 -5.05 18.86 -11.26
CA ALA A 335 -4.33 19.22 -10.03
C ALA A 335 -3.27 20.29 -10.25
N ARG A 336 -2.64 20.34 -11.44
CA ARG A 336 -1.68 21.40 -11.80
C ARG A 336 -2.33 22.80 -11.78
N HIS A 337 -3.61 22.92 -12.12
CA HIS A 337 -4.32 24.22 -12.21
C HIS A 337 -5.22 24.49 -10.99
N ARG A 338 -5.72 23.45 -10.32
CA ARG A 338 -6.70 23.58 -9.24
C ARG A 338 -6.18 23.17 -7.86
N GLY A 339 -4.95 22.66 -7.77
CA GLY A 339 -4.28 22.28 -6.52
C GLY A 339 -5.14 21.33 -5.65
N THR A 340 -5.14 21.55 -4.36
CA THR A 340 -5.87 20.77 -3.35
C THR A 340 -7.39 20.76 -3.51
N LYS A 341 -7.99 21.66 -4.32
CA LYS A 341 -9.44 21.64 -4.59
C LYS A 341 -9.90 20.35 -5.28
N VAL A 342 -9.03 19.72 -6.10
CA VAL A 342 -9.36 18.45 -6.77
C VAL A 342 -9.44 17.32 -5.75
N LEU A 343 -8.51 17.31 -4.78
CA LEU A 343 -8.47 16.30 -3.70
C LEU A 343 -9.74 16.41 -2.83
N ILE A 344 -10.11 17.64 -2.42
CA ILE A 344 -11.31 17.89 -1.60
C ILE A 344 -12.58 17.40 -2.35
N LYS A 345 -12.68 17.65 -3.66
CA LYS A 345 -13.78 17.10 -4.48
C LYS A 345 -13.76 15.58 -4.52
N GLY A 346 -12.57 14.98 -4.60
CA GLY A 346 -12.40 13.52 -4.54
C GLY A 346 -12.89 12.95 -3.21
N CYS A 347 -12.54 13.57 -2.09
CA CYS A 347 -13.04 13.18 -0.77
C CYS A 347 -14.56 13.30 -0.68
N ALA A 348 -15.16 14.39 -1.19
CA ALA A 348 -16.62 14.56 -1.22
C ALA A 348 -17.32 13.46 -2.02
N LEU A 349 -16.75 13.06 -3.17
CA LEU A 349 -17.28 11.95 -3.97
C LEU A 349 -17.12 10.60 -3.27
N GLN A 350 -16.02 10.38 -2.55
CA GLN A 350 -15.86 9.17 -1.73
C GLN A 350 -16.94 9.11 -0.63
N ILE A 351 -17.19 10.21 0.09
CA ILE A 351 -18.24 10.29 1.09
C ILE A 351 -19.62 10.03 0.46
N ALA A 352 -19.90 10.61 -0.70
CA ALA A 352 -21.15 10.37 -1.42
C ALA A 352 -21.31 8.90 -1.85
N GLY A 353 -20.23 8.27 -2.35
CA GLY A 353 -20.23 6.85 -2.71
C GLY A 353 -20.43 5.93 -1.51
N LEU A 354 -19.76 6.21 -0.38
CA LEU A 354 -19.95 5.47 0.88
C LEU A 354 -21.36 5.66 1.44
N GLY A 355 -21.92 6.88 1.37
CA GLY A 355 -23.31 7.16 1.75
C GLY A 355 -24.31 6.41 0.89
N ALA A 356 -24.12 6.42 -0.44
CA ALA A 356 -24.98 5.67 -1.36
C ALA A 356 -24.91 4.15 -1.09
N LEU A 357 -23.73 3.63 -0.80
CA LEU A 357 -23.54 2.23 -0.42
C LEU A 357 -24.20 1.90 0.91
N ALA A 358 -24.09 2.80 1.91
CA ALA A 358 -24.77 2.64 3.19
C ALA A 358 -26.29 2.63 3.03
N LEU A 359 -26.85 3.56 2.26
CA LEU A 359 -28.29 3.58 1.97
C LEU A 359 -28.74 2.32 1.24
N LEU A 360 -27.98 1.88 0.23
CA LEU A 360 -28.30 0.62 -0.46
C LEU A 360 -28.37 -0.56 0.51
N VAL A 361 -27.38 -0.69 1.40
CA VAL A 361 -27.33 -1.80 2.37
C VAL A 361 -28.38 -1.64 3.48
N LEU A 362 -28.77 -0.42 3.83
CA LEU A 362 -29.83 -0.17 4.83
C LEU A 362 -31.23 -0.54 4.34
N TYR A 363 -31.54 -0.27 3.06
CA TYR A 363 -32.89 -0.44 2.54
C TYR A 363 -33.07 -1.71 1.68
N VAL A 364 -31.97 -2.37 1.28
CA VAL A 364 -32.00 -3.57 0.45
C VAL A 364 -31.27 -4.70 1.18
N ASP A 365 -31.99 -5.75 1.55
CA ASP A 365 -31.41 -6.89 2.29
C ASP A 365 -30.40 -7.66 1.46
N THR A 366 -30.68 -7.87 0.19
CA THR A 366 -29.82 -8.56 -0.78
C THR A 366 -29.51 -7.67 -1.97
N PRO A 367 -28.59 -6.71 -1.83
CA PRO A 367 -28.21 -5.82 -2.93
C PRO A 367 -27.69 -6.61 -4.11
N SER A 368 -28.14 -6.28 -5.33
CA SER A 368 -27.62 -6.91 -6.53
C SER A 368 -26.14 -6.56 -6.76
N PRO A 369 -25.35 -7.47 -7.36
CA PRO A 369 -23.95 -7.17 -7.72
C PRO A 369 -23.77 -5.90 -8.54
N LEU A 370 -24.73 -5.60 -9.43
CA LEU A 370 -24.72 -4.38 -10.25
C LEU A 370 -24.91 -3.12 -9.38
N ALA A 371 -25.85 -3.14 -8.43
CA ALA A 371 -26.09 -2.00 -7.53
C ALA A 371 -24.86 -1.71 -6.65
N LEU A 372 -24.20 -2.76 -6.14
CA LEU A 372 -22.93 -2.64 -5.43
C LEU A 372 -21.85 -2.04 -6.32
N ALA A 373 -21.68 -2.55 -7.54
CA ALA A 373 -20.69 -2.07 -8.49
C ALA A 373 -20.87 -0.58 -8.84
N LEU A 374 -22.11 -0.13 -9.04
CA LEU A 374 -22.43 1.26 -9.36
C LEU A 374 -22.10 2.21 -8.20
N THR A 375 -22.52 1.86 -6.98
CA THR A 375 -22.22 2.67 -5.78
C THR A 375 -20.72 2.72 -5.48
N MET A 376 -20.03 1.58 -5.60
CA MET A 376 -18.58 1.50 -5.47
C MET A 376 -17.83 2.29 -6.53
N SER A 377 -18.38 2.44 -7.74
CA SER A 377 -17.76 3.24 -8.81
C SER A 377 -17.69 4.73 -8.47
N ILE A 378 -18.68 5.25 -7.75
CA ILE A 378 -18.65 6.64 -7.24
C ILE A 378 -17.50 6.82 -6.25
N PHE A 379 -17.37 5.89 -5.30
CA PHE A 379 -16.25 5.85 -4.35
C PHE A 379 -14.91 5.75 -5.08
N GLY A 380 -14.77 4.81 -6.03
CA GLY A 380 -13.54 4.60 -6.79
C GLY A 380 -13.13 5.80 -7.64
N TYR A 381 -14.10 6.51 -8.24
CA TYR A 381 -13.83 7.75 -8.95
C TYR A 381 -13.30 8.83 -8.00
N GLY A 382 -13.93 9.00 -6.83
CA GLY A 382 -13.45 9.89 -5.77
C GLY A 382 -12.04 9.54 -5.29
N GLN A 383 -11.76 8.25 -5.10
CA GLN A 383 -10.45 7.73 -4.69
C GLN A 383 -9.35 8.07 -5.71
N GLY A 384 -9.62 7.90 -7.02
CA GLY A 384 -8.69 8.24 -8.09
C GLY A 384 -8.39 9.74 -8.19
N LEU A 385 -9.35 10.60 -7.83
CA LEU A 385 -9.14 12.04 -7.74
C LEU A 385 -8.22 12.44 -6.58
N VAL A 386 -8.12 11.63 -5.53
CA VAL A 386 -7.26 11.90 -4.37
C VAL A 386 -5.91 11.20 -4.48
N MET A 387 -5.88 9.90 -4.69
CA MET A 387 -4.67 9.08 -4.55
C MET A 387 -3.54 9.53 -5.47
N ALA A 388 -3.85 9.77 -6.75
CA ALA A 388 -2.83 10.11 -7.73
C ALA A 388 -2.16 11.50 -7.46
N PRO A 389 -2.91 12.60 -7.18
CA PRO A 389 -2.29 13.90 -6.95
C PRO A 389 -1.88 14.15 -5.49
N LEU A 390 -2.28 13.31 -4.53
CA LEU A 390 -2.02 13.53 -3.11
C LEU A 390 -0.51 13.58 -2.81
N SER A 391 0.26 12.63 -3.33
CA SER A 391 1.72 12.63 -3.18
C SER A 391 2.35 13.90 -3.75
N GLY A 392 1.95 14.31 -4.94
CA GLY A 392 2.42 15.56 -5.55
C GLY A 392 2.08 16.79 -4.73
N ALA A 393 0.86 16.87 -4.18
CA ALA A 393 0.43 17.97 -3.33
C ALA A 393 1.23 18.05 -2.01
N VAL A 394 1.51 16.90 -1.39
CA VAL A 394 2.32 16.83 -0.16
C VAL A 394 3.79 17.17 -0.45
N LEU A 395 4.36 16.60 -1.50
CA LEU A 395 5.76 16.81 -1.83
C LEU A 395 6.05 18.21 -2.39
N SER A 396 5.05 18.92 -2.95
CA SER A 396 5.20 20.29 -3.42
C SER A 396 5.43 21.31 -2.30
N THR A 397 5.17 20.96 -1.04
CA THR A 397 5.45 21.82 0.12
C THR A 397 6.91 21.80 0.54
N VAL A 398 7.71 20.87 0.01
CA VAL A 398 9.09 20.61 0.44
C VAL A 398 10.09 21.12 -0.61
N LYS A 399 11.24 21.62 -0.14
CA LYS A 399 12.35 22.05 -1.03
C LYS A 399 12.87 20.87 -1.87
N PRO A 400 13.25 21.08 -3.15
CA PRO A 400 13.72 20.00 -4.03
C PRO A 400 14.87 19.15 -3.46
N ALA A 401 15.75 19.74 -2.66
CA ALA A 401 16.87 19.04 -2.03
C ALA A 401 16.43 17.95 -1.04
N ALA A 402 15.26 18.10 -0.38
CA ALA A 402 14.72 17.16 0.59
C ALA A 402 13.62 16.24 0.01
N ALA A 403 13.32 16.35 -1.30
CA ALA A 403 12.22 15.61 -1.93
C ALA A 403 12.36 14.08 -1.82
N GLY A 404 13.58 13.54 -1.81
CA GLY A 404 13.83 12.11 -1.61
C GLY A 404 13.40 11.64 -0.22
N SER A 405 13.84 12.31 0.84
CA SER A 405 13.45 12.02 2.23
C SER A 405 11.94 12.19 2.44
N ALA A 406 11.36 13.27 1.91
CA ALA A 406 9.94 13.55 1.98
C ALA A 406 9.09 12.44 1.29
N SER A 407 9.54 11.96 0.13
CA SER A 407 8.89 10.85 -0.58
C SER A 407 8.95 9.54 0.21
N GLY A 408 10.08 9.25 0.86
CA GLY A 408 10.22 8.11 1.75
C GLY A 408 9.25 8.19 2.93
N MET A 409 9.19 9.36 3.60
CA MET A 409 8.27 9.60 4.72
C MET A 409 6.80 9.47 4.30
N TYR A 410 6.42 10.02 3.14
CA TYR A 410 5.08 9.87 2.58
C TYR A 410 4.74 8.39 2.34
N GLY A 411 5.64 7.64 1.69
CA GLY A 411 5.45 6.21 1.41
C GLY A 411 5.31 5.39 2.69
N THR A 412 6.18 5.62 3.68
CA THR A 412 6.10 4.97 5.00
C THR A 412 4.78 5.31 5.70
N THR A 413 4.38 6.59 5.72
CA THR A 413 3.11 7.04 6.30
C THR A 413 1.91 6.36 5.63
N ALA A 414 1.92 6.23 4.31
CA ALA A 414 0.87 5.55 3.56
C ALA A 414 0.74 4.07 3.95
N GLN A 415 1.85 3.36 4.10
CA GLN A 415 1.80 1.95 4.46
C GLN A 415 1.44 1.72 5.93
N ILE A 416 1.92 2.57 6.84
CA ILE A 416 1.48 2.54 8.25
C ILE A 416 -0.02 2.81 8.33
N GLY A 417 -0.54 3.79 7.57
CA GLY A 417 -1.97 4.06 7.47
C GLY A 417 -2.76 2.84 7.00
N ASN A 418 -2.32 2.21 5.91
CA ASN A 418 -2.96 0.98 5.39
C ASN A 418 -2.97 -0.15 6.44
N ALA A 419 -1.83 -0.43 7.09
CA ALA A 419 -1.73 -1.48 8.10
C ALA A 419 -2.61 -1.19 9.33
N ALA A 420 -2.54 0.04 9.85
CA ALA A 420 -3.36 0.47 10.99
C ALA A 420 -4.86 0.44 10.65
N GLY A 421 -5.23 0.79 9.41
CA GLY A 421 -6.61 0.73 8.95
C GLY A 421 -7.15 -0.68 8.89
N VAL A 422 -6.39 -1.62 8.33
CA VAL A 422 -6.76 -3.04 8.28
C VAL A 422 -6.97 -3.56 9.70
N ALA A 423 -6.04 -3.29 10.62
CA ALA A 423 -6.14 -3.74 12.00
C ALA A 423 -7.30 -3.11 12.76
N ALA A 424 -7.45 -1.77 12.72
CA ALA A 424 -8.45 -1.07 13.53
C ALA A 424 -9.88 -1.28 13.01
N ILE A 425 -10.09 -1.16 11.69
CA ILE A 425 -11.42 -1.27 11.10
C ILE A 425 -11.83 -2.74 10.95
N GLY A 426 -10.88 -3.62 10.65
CA GLY A 426 -11.10 -5.06 10.64
C GLY A 426 -11.56 -5.56 12.02
N ALA A 427 -10.84 -5.18 13.07
CA ALA A 427 -11.23 -5.52 14.45
C ALA A 427 -12.66 -5.05 14.80
N VAL A 428 -13.02 -3.82 14.40
CA VAL A 428 -14.39 -3.31 14.59
C VAL A 428 -15.41 -4.11 13.79
N PHE A 429 -15.11 -4.43 12.52
CA PHE A 429 -15.99 -5.23 11.67
C PHE A 429 -16.26 -6.60 12.31
N PHE A 430 -15.22 -7.33 12.70
CA PHE A 430 -15.37 -8.66 13.30
C PHE A 430 -16.05 -8.63 14.67
N ALA A 431 -15.76 -7.61 15.48
CA ALA A 431 -16.43 -7.44 16.78
C ALA A 431 -17.94 -7.23 16.61
N ILE A 432 -18.36 -6.39 15.66
CA ILE A 432 -19.79 -6.17 15.41
C ILE A 432 -20.43 -7.37 14.68
N GLU A 433 -19.70 -8.00 13.74
CA GLU A 433 -20.18 -9.21 13.05
C GLU A 433 -20.52 -10.31 14.06
N SER A 434 -19.67 -10.53 15.07
CA SER A 434 -19.86 -11.57 16.09
C SER A 434 -21.03 -11.27 17.04
N LEU A 435 -21.31 -9.99 17.31
CA LEU A 435 -22.38 -9.57 18.22
C LEU A 435 -23.75 -9.45 17.52
N GLN A 436 -23.77 -9.13 16.24
CA GLN A 436 -24.98 -8.82 15.50
C GLN A 436 -25.04 -9.51 14.13
N SER A 437 -24.31 -8.98 13.15
CA SER A 437 -24.28 -9.53 11.77
C SER A 437 -23.18 -8.88 10.93
N ALA A 438 -22.78 -9.52 9.84
CA ALA A 438 -21.87 -8.95 8.85
C ALA A 438 -22.41 -7.63 8.24
N ARG A 439 -23.74 -7.49 8.10
CA ARG A 439 -24.40 -6.26 7.65
C ARG A 439 -24.19 -5.10 8.63
N ALA A 440 -24.38 -5.34 9.92
CA ALA A 440 -24.16 -4.33 10.96
C ALA A 440 -22.68 -3.93 11.02
N GLY A 441 -21.75 -4.90 11.01
CA GLY A 441 -20.31 -4.68 10.95
C GLY A 441 -19.91 -3.84 9.75
N PHE A 442 -20.49 -4.11 8.59
CA PHE A 442 -20.24 -3.32 7.38
C PHE A 442 -20.73 -1.89 7.48
N LEU A 443 -21.96 -1.66 7.97
CA LEU A 443 -22.52 -0.32 8.14
C LEU A 443 -21.72 0.55 9.13
N VAL A 444 -21.29 -0.02 10.25
CA VAL A 444 -20.40 0.66 11.20
C VAL A 444 -19.07 1.00 10.54
N SER A 445 -18.49 0.07 9.77
CA SER A 445 -17.25 0.33 9.03
C SER A 445 -17.41 1.45 8.00
N LEU A 446 -18.55 1.52 7.29
CA LEU A 446 -18.85 2.63 6.36
C LEU A 446 -18.88 3.98 7.08
N ALA A 447 -19.47 4.06 8.28
CA ALA A 447 -19.48 5.27 9.08
C ALA A 447 -18.06 5.69 9.50
N LEU A 448 -17.20 4.72 9.88
CA LEU A 448 -15.80 4.98 10.18
C LEU A 448 -15.05 5.50 8.94
N PHE A 449 -15.24 4.89 7.76
CA PHE A 449 -14.60 5.38 6.53
C PHE A 449 -15.02 6.82 6.21
N VAL A 450 -16.29 7.16 6.34
CA VAL A 450 -16.78 8.54 6.16
C VAL A 450 -16.06 9.47 7.14
N THR A 451 -15.95 9.10 8.41
CA THR A 451 -15.25 9.89 9.44
C THR A 451 -13.78 10.11 9.07
N LEU A 452 -13.06 9.06 8.65
CA LEU A 452 -11.66 9.16 8.26
C LEU A 452 -11.45 10.05 7.03
N ILE A 453 -12.32 9.95 6.03
CA ILE A 453 -12.28 10.81 4.84
C ILE A 453 -12.64 12.26 5.18
N MET A 454 -13.54 12.51 6.14
CA MET A 454 -13.79 13.86 6.67
C MET A 454 -12.56 14.44 7.35
N ILE A 455 -11.86 13.66 8.19
CA ILE A 455 -10.60 14.08 8.82
C ILE A 455 -9.52 14.38 7.75
N CYS A 456 -9.37 13.51 6.76
CA CYS A 456 -8.48 13.76 5.60
C CYS A 456 -8.85 15.09 4.92
N THR A 457 -10.14 15.35 4.69
CA THR A 457 -10.62 16.59 4.07
C THR A 457 -10.30 17.83 4.93
N ALA A 458 -10.39 17.70 6.26
CA ALA A 458 -10.01 18.78 7.19
C ALA A 458 -8.51 19.12 7.07
N PHE A 459 -7.62 18.09 7.03
CA PHE A 459 -6.19 18.32 6.82
C PHE A 459 -5.90 18.96 5.45
N LEU A 460 -6.56 18.54 4.38
CA LEU A 460 -6.41 19.13 3.04
C LEU A 460 -6.89 20.58 2.98
N THR A 461 -8.00 20.91 3.66
CA THR A 461 -8.50 22.29 3.73
C THR A 461 -7.58 23.18 4.55
N TRP A 462 -7.01 22.66 5.63
CA TRP A 462 -6.04 23.35 6.46
C TRP A 462 -4.72 23.62 5.68
N MET A 463 -4.21 22.61 4.96
CA MET A 463 -3.05 22.78 4.09
C MET A 463 -3.29 23.86 3.03
N ARG A 464 -4.47 23.92 2.43
CA ARG A 464 -4.84 24.92 1.43
C ARG A 464 -4.88 26.36 1.99
N ARG A 465 -5.40 26.53 3.22
CA ARG A 465 -5.49 27.87 3.86
C ARG A 465 -4.09 28.43 4.15
N ALA A 466 -3.14 27.58 4.56
CA ALA A 466 -1.77 28.00 4.81
C ALA A 466 -1.05 28.46 3.56
N SER A 467 -1.26 27.78 2.41
CA SER A 467 -0.67 28.20 1.13
C SER A 467 -1.34 29.43 0.48
N ALA A 468 -2.47 29.89 1.00
CA ALA A 468 -3.14 31.11 0.54
C ALA A 468 -2.75 32.34 1.36
N SER A 469 -2.12 32.13 2.54
CA SER A 469 -1.67 33.18 3.48
C SER A 469 -0.16 33.44 3.40
N SER A 470 0.60 32.65 2.64
CA SER A 470 1.99 32.86 2.26
C SER A 470 2.12 33.42 0.85
#